data_5e9ac9d2cbc35fe631c65f300907d851
#
_entry.id   5e9ac9d2cbc35fe631c65f300907d851
#
_cell.length_a   1.000
_cell.length_b   1.000
_cell.length_c   1.000
_cell.angle_alpha   90.00
_cell.angle_beta   90.00
_cell.angle_gamma   90.00
#
_symmetry.space_group_name_H-M   'P 1'
#
loop_
_entity.id
_entity.type
_entity.pdbx_description
1 polymer ?
#
loop_
_entity_poly.entity_id
_entity_poly.type
_entity_poly.pdbx_seq_one_letter_code
_entity_poly.pdbx_strand_id
1 'polypeptide(L)'
;MRYLLAALNAKYIHSNLGIYSLKAYAQKRHPSAEILLGEYTINHQPGDILADIYRKKPDFLGFSCYIWNVETVRRLARDVKKILPDTAVWLGGPEVSYDAGQVLKELPGISGVMAGEGEETFSRLAGWYEAGGGEEGALPHSGAGFPRGKRGNREHRASPAHGPG
;
A
#
# COMPACT_ATOMS: atom_id res chain seq x y z
N MET A 1 -11.33 2.96 -9.02
CA MET A 1 -10.33 2.17 -8.28
C MET A 1 -10.92 1.74 -6.95
N ARG A 2 -10.69 0.51 -6.56
CA ARG A 2 -11.20 -0.07 -5.30
C ARG A 2 -10.08 -0.15 -4.27
N TYR A 3 -10.28 0.51 -3.15
CA TYR A 3 -9.36 0.54 -2.01
C TYR A 3 -9.89 -0.36 -0.90
N LEU A 4 -9.04 -1.17 -0.31
CA LEU A 4 -9.34 -1.93 0.90
C LEU A 4 -8.37 -1.51 2.00
N LEU A 5 -8.89 -0.96 3.08
CA LEU A 5 -8.14 -0.70 4.30
C LEU A 5 -8.40 -1.82 5.29
N ALA A 6 -7.35 -2.55 5.63
CA ALA A 6 -7.43 -3.76 6.45
C ALA A 6 -6.73 -3.57 7.80
N ALA A 7 -7.40 -3.99 8.85
CA ALA A 7 -6.88 -4.01 10.20
C ALA A 7 -7.06 -5.38 10.85
N LEU A 8 -6.02 -5.85 11.53
CA LEU A 8 -6.07 -7.04 12.38
C LEU A 8 -6.04 -6.59 13.83
N ASN A 9 -7.19 -6.66 14.49
CA ASN A 9 -7.37 -6.23 15.87
C ASN A 9 -6.91 -7.30 16.86
N ALA A 10 -6.42 -6.88 18.02
CA ALA A 10 -6.02 -7.80 19.08
C ALA A 10 -7.20 -8.53 19.73
N LYS A 11 -8.38 -7.92 19.71
CA LYS A 11 -9.62 -8.45 20.30
C LYS A 11 -10.82 -8.17 19.40
N TYR A 12 -11.83 -9.03 19.48
CA TYR A 12 -13.08 -8.90 18.73
C TYR A 12 -13.90 -7.61 19.03
N ILE A 13 -13.72 -7.03 20.22
CA ILE A 13 -14.57 -5.97 20.77
C ILE A 13 -14.08 -4.56 20.37
N HIS A 14 -12.88 -4.43 19.78
CA HIS A 14 -12.29 -3.14 19.47
C HIS A 14 -12.18 -2.95 17.97
N SER A 15 -12.97 -2.01 17.45
CA SER A 15 -12.80 -1.51 16.08
C SER A 15 -11.49 -0.72 15.96
N ASN A 16 -10.84 -0.85 14.82
CA ASN A 16 -9.67 -0.02 14.51
C ASN A 16 -10.14 1.34 14.01
N LEU A 17 -10.20 2.31 14.90
CA LEU A 17 -10.60 3.69 14.57
C LEU A 17 -9.72 4.32 13.49
N GLY A 18 -8.48 3.88 13.35
CA GLY A 18 -7.55 4.39 12.35
C GLY A 18 -8.07 4.19 10.93
N ILE A 19 -8.50 2.97 10.56
CA ILE A 19 -8.99 2.71 9.19
C ILE A 19 -10.30 3.45 8.89
N TYR A 20 -11.15 3.65 9.89
CA TYR A 20 -12.37 4.47 9.74
C TYR A 20 -12.03 5.94 9.52
N SER A 21 -11.06 6.47 10.25
CA SER A 21 -10.58 7.85 10.10
C SER A 21 -9.95 8.07 8.73
N LEU A 22 -9.10 7.15 8.27
CA LEU A 22 -8.53 7.18 6.91
C LEU A 22 -9.61 7.23 5.83
N LYS A 23 -10.60 6.34 5.95
CA LYS A 23 -11.73 6.31 5.01
C LYS A 23 -12.51 7.62 5.04
N ALA A 24 -12.92 8.09 6.21
CA ALA A 24 -13.72 9.31 6.34
C ALA A 24 -12.99 10.54 5.77
N TYR A 25 -11.71 10.67 6.04
CA TYR A 25 -10.88 11.77 5.55
C TYR A 25 -10.71 11.73 4.02
N ALA A 26 -10.38 10.56 3.47
CA ALA A 26 -10.19 10.39 2.04
C ALA A 26 -11.51 10.51 1.26
N GLN A 27 -12.61 9.98 1.78
CA GLN A 27 -13.92 10.01 1.10
C GLN A 27 -14.45 11.43 0.87
N LYS A 28 -14.14 12.37 1.77
CA LYS A 28 -14.49 13.79 1.58
C LYS A 28 -13.76 14.43 0.40
N ARG A 29 -12.55 13.99 0.11
CA ARG A 29 -11.69 14.54 -0.95
C ARG A 29 -11.82 13.79 -2.27
N HIS A 30 -12.18 12.51 -2.17
CA HIS A 30 -12.32 11.57 -3.29
C HIS A 30 -13.69 10.89 -3.23
N PRO A 31 -14.81 11.63 -3.50
CA PRO A 31 -16.16 11.08 -3.33
C PRO A 31 -16.46 9.88 -4.22
N SER A 32 -15.78 9.76 -5.36
CA SER A 32 -15.96 8.67 -6.32
C SER A 32 -15.13 7.42 -5.97
N ALA A 33 -14.21 7.51 -5.00
CA ALA A 33 -13.40 6.38 -4.60
C ALA A 33 -14.22 5.33 -3.85
N GLU A 34 -14.11 4.06 -4.26
CA GLU A 34 -14.70 2.94 -3.54
C GLU A 34 -13.75 2.48 -2.44
N ILE A 35 -13.99 2.91 -1.20
CA ILE A 35 -13.14 2.59 -0.05
C ILE A 35 -13.86 1.59 0.86
N LEU A 36 -13.37 0.36 0.85
CA LEU A 36 -13.83 -0.74 1.69
C LEU A 36 -12.99 -0.85 2.95
N LEU A 37 -13.60 -1.34 4.02
CA LEU A 37 -12.92 -1.68 5.27
C LEU A 37 -12.94 -3.18 5.48
N GLY A 38 -11.80 -3.74 5.88
CA GLY A 38 -11.65 -5.13 6.31
C GLY A 38 -11.18 -5.16 7.76
N GLU A 39 -12.05 -5.56 8.67
CA GLU A 39 -11.70 -5.76 10.07
C GLU A 39 -11.60 -7.24 10.37
N TYR A 40 -10.42 -7.64 10.80
CA TYR A 40 -10.10 -9.01 11.21
C TYR A 40 -9.57 -8.99 12.64
N THR A 41 -9.37 -10.15 13.21
CA THR A 41 -8.66 -10.29 14.47
C THR A 41 -7.43 -11.17 14.29
N ILE A 42 -6.49 -11.09 15.22
CA ILE A 42 -5.32 -11.98 15.24
C ILE A 42 -5.70 -13.46 15.41
N ASN A 43 -6.94 -13.76 15.83
CA ASN A 43 -7.47 -15.12 15.98
C ASN A 43 -8.08 -15.69 14.69
N HIS A 44 -8.31 -14.85 13.65
CA HIS A 44 -8.71 -15.35 12.34
C HIS A 44 -7.56 -16.14 11.70
N GLN A 45 -7.92 -17.22 11.02
CA GLN A 45 -6.94 -17.96 10.23
C GLN A 45 -6.45 -17.07 9.06
N PRO A 46 -5.14 -16.98 8.81
CA PRO A 46 -4.61 -16.19 7.69
C PRO A 46 -5.24 -16.54 6.33
N GLY A 47 -5.54 -17.83 6.10
CA GLY A 47 -6.21 -18.28 4.88
C GLY A 47 -7.61 -17.71 4.70
N ASP A 48 -8.38 -17.52 5.76
CA ASP A 48 -9.72 -16.91 5.72
C ASP A 48 -9.64 -15.42 5.42
N ILE A 49 -8.63 -14.73 5.97
CA ILE A 49 -8.36 -13.32 5.67
C ILE A 49 -7.99 -13.15 4.20
N LEU A 50 -7.09 -14.00 3.68
CA LEU A 50 -6.70 -14.01 2.26
C LEU A 50 -7.89 -14.26 1.34
N ALA A 51 -8.76 -15.20 1.69
CA ALA A 51 -9.97 -15.52 0.92
C ALA A 51 -10.92 -14.32 0.85
N ASP A 52 -11.11 -13.59 1.95
CA ASP A 52 -11.93 -12.39 1.99
C ASP A 52 -11.34 -11.25 1.16
N ILE A 53 -10.03 -11.01 1.27
CA ILE A 53 -9.31 -10.03 0.44
C ILE A 53 -9.44 -10.39 -1.05
N TYR A 54 -9.26 -11.67 -1.38
CA TYR A 54 -9.38 -12.16 -2.76
C TYR A 54 -10.77 -11.93 -3.34
N ARG A 55 -11.82 -12.18 -2.56
CA ARG A 55 -13.21 -11.93 -2.97
C ARG A 55 -13.49 -10.45 -3.24
N LYS A 56 -12.89 -9.56 -2.45
CA LYS A 56 -13.04 -8.12 -2.60
C LYS A 56 -12.29 -7.54 -3.79
N LYS A 57 -11.25 -8.24 -4.27
CA LYS A 57 -10.42 -7.85 -5.43
C LYS A 57 -10.02 -6.38 -5.41
N PRO A 58 -9.31 -5.92 -4.37
CA PRO A 58 -8.89 -4.53 -4.30
C PRO A 58 -7.79 -4.23 -5.32
N ASP A 59 -7.81 -3.02 -5.86
CA ASP A 59 -6.70 -2.47 -6.63
C ASP A 59 -5.60 -1.95 -5.70
N PHE A 60 -6.01 -1.45 -4.53
CA PHE A 60 -5.15 -0.98 -3.46
C PHE A 60 -5.52 -1.67 -2.15
N LEU A 61 -4.53 -2.21 -1.45
CA LEU A 61 -4.68 -2.81 -0.13
C LEU A 61 -3.73 -2.14 0.86
N GLY A 62 -4.28 -1.46 1.86
CA GLY A 62 -3.54 -0.87 2.96
C GLY A 62 -3.72 -1.65 4.24
N PHE A 63 -2.62 -2.12 4.83
CA PHE A 63 -2.62 -2.77 6.14
C PHE A 63 -2.20 -1.82 7.25
N SER A 64 -2.89 -1.87 8.37
CA SER A 64 -2.53 -1.18 9.61
C SER A 64 -1.65 -2.09 10.47
N CYS A 65 -0.40 -1.66 10.73
CA CYS A 65 0.62 -2.46 11.40
C CYS A 65 0.89 -1.97 12.81
N TYR A 66 0.69 -2.86 13.77
CA TYR A 66 0.96 -2.70 15.20
C TYR A 66 1.81 -3.86 15.71
N ILE A 67 2.36 -3.73 16.91
CA ILE A 67 3.23 -4.76 17.51
C ILE A 67 2.57 -6.14 17.59
N TRP A 68 1.25 -6.20 17.79
CA TRP A 68 0.52 -7.46 17.92
C TRP A 68 0.18 -8.15 16.61
N ASN A 69 0.29 -7.45 15.47
CA ASN A 69 -0.13 -8.00 14.18
C ASN A 69 0.93 -7.94 13.08
N VAL A 70 2.05 -7.27 13.30
CA VAL A 70 3.03 -6.98 12.23
C VAL A 70 3.55 -8.22 11.53
N GLU A 71 3.79 -9.32 12.24
CA GLU A 71 4.28 -10.57 11.64
C GLU A 71 3.22 -11.23 10.77
N THR A 72 1.97 -11.25 11.22
CA THR A 72 0.84 -11.76 10.44
C THR A 72 0.61 -10.90 9.19
N VAL A 73 0.66 -9.57 9.32
CA VAL A 73 0.52 -8.64 8.20
C VAL A 73 1.63 -8.85 7.17
N ARG A 74 2.89 -9.00 7.60
CA ARG A 74 4.01 -9.28 6.69
C ARG A 74 3.81 -10.55 5.89
N ARG A 75 3.32 -11.61 6.53
CA ARG A 75 2.96 -12.87 5.87
C ARG A 75 1.82 -12.66 4.87
N LEU A 76 0.73 -12.03 5.29
CA LEU A 76 -0.41 -11.73 4.43
C LEU A 76 -0.02 -10.88 3.20
N ALA A 77 0.83 -9.87 3.40
CA ALA A 77 1.32 -9.02 2.31
C ALA A 77 2.05 -9.84 1.23
N ARG A 78 2.91 -10.80 1.64
CA ARG A 78 3.58 -11.70 0.69
C ARG A 78 2.59 -12.61 -0.03
N ASP A 79 1.64 -13.18 0.70
CA ASP A 79 0.67 -14.13 0.15
C ASP A 79 -0.33 -13.43 -0.79
N VAL A 80 -0.77 -12.21 -0.46
CA VAL A 80 -1.61 -11.40 -1.34
C VAL A 80 -0.93 -11.16 -2.70
N LYS A 81 0.36 -10.87 -2.72
CA LYS A 81 1.10 -10.66 -3.97
C LYS A 81 1.18 -11.91 -4.85
N LYS A 82 1.05 -13.10 -4.27
CA LYS A 82 0.98 -14.36 -5.03
C LYS A 82 -0.37 -14.57 -5.72
N ILE A 83 -1.46 -14.16 -5.06
CA ILE A 83 -2.84 -14.40 -5.55
C ILE A 83 -3.44 -13.20 -6.27
N LEU A 84 -2.99 -11.99 -5.95
CA LEU A 84 -3.41 -10.72 -6.55
C LEU A 84 -2.15 -9.89 -6.91
N PRO A 85 -1.39 -10.30 -7.94
CA PRO A 85 -0.10 -9.68 -8.26
C PRO A 85 -0.21 -8.20 -8.64
N ASP A 86 -1.34 -7.78 -9.19
CA ASP A 86 -1.56 -6.40 -9.65
C ASP A 86 -2.07 -5.48 -8.52
N THR A 87 -2.43 -6.02 -7.36
CA THR A 87 -2.85 -5.22 -6.22
C THR A 87 -1.66 -4.46 -5.64
N ALA A 88 -1.79 -3.14 -5.53
CA ALA A 88 -0.83 -2.30 -4.81
C ALA A 88 -0.96 -2.53 -3.29
N VAL A 89 0.05 -3.11 -2.67
CA VAL A 89 0.04 -3.41 -1.22
C VAL A 89 0.86 -2.36 -0.48
N TRP A 90 0.22 -1.69 0.47
CA TRP A 90 0.81 -0.67 1.31
C TRP A 90 0.70 -1.02 2.79
N LEU A 91 1.72 -0.70 3.54
CA LEU A 91 1.73 -0.86 4.99
C LEU A 91 1.75 0.51 5.66
N GLY A 92 1.04 0.65 6.76
CA GLY A 92 1.04 1.85 7.59
C GLY A 92 0.97 1.50 9.07
N GLY A 93 1.14 2.49 9.93
CA GLY A 93 1.11 2.30 11.37
C GLY A 93 2.48 2.34 12.04
N PRO A 94 2.52 2.34 13.39
CA PRO A 94 3.76 2.62 14.14
C PRO A 94 4.87 1.60 13.91
N GLU A 95 4.55 0.33 13.69
CA GLU A 95 5.56 -0.74 13.55
C GLU A 95 6.33 -0.72 12.23
N VAL A 96 5.85 -0.01 11.23
CA VAL A 96 6.49 0.06 9.90
C VAL A 96 6.94 1.46 9.54
N SER A 97 6.39 2.50 10.18
CA SER A 97 6.70 3.89 9.88
C SER A 97 8.09 4.30 10.35
N TYR A 98 8.57 3.70 11.44
CA TYR A 98 9.86 4.04 12.06
C TYR A 98 11.05 3.69 11.17
N ASP A 99 11.00 2.53 10.50
CA ASP A 99 12.06 2.07 9.59
C ASP A 99 11.50 1.55 8.27
N ALA A 100 10.84 2.44 7.55
CA ALA A 100 10.21 2.12 6.27
C ALA A 100 11.22 1.56 5.25
N GLY A 101 12.48 2.02 5.28
CA GLY A 101 13.54 1.54 4.40
C GLY A 101 13.87 0.07 4.61
N GLN A 102 13.91 -0.39 5.85
CA GLN A 102 14.16 -1.79 6.19
C GLN A 102 12.97 -2.67 5.81
N VAL A 103 11.74 -2.21 6.10
CA VAL A 103 10.51 -2.92 5.71
C VAL A 103 10.44 -3.15 4.20
N LEU A 104 10.79 -2.15 3.40
CA LEU A 104 10.82 -2.25 1.94
C LEU A 104 11.86 -3.25 1.43
N LYS A 105 13.00 -3.37 2.12
CA LYS A 105 14.02 -4.39 1.79
C LYS A 105 13.54 -5.80 2.11
N GLU A 106 12.85 -5.98 3.22
CA GLU A 106 12.34 -7.27 3.69
C GLU A 106 11.12 -7.75 2.91
N LEU A 107 10.35 -6.82 2.36
CA LEU A 107 9.13 -7.06 1.60
C LEU A 107 9.19 -6.40 0.21
N PRO A 108 10.04 -6.90 -0.70
CA PRO A 108 10.26 -6.26 -2.00
C PRO A 108 9.04 -6.24 -2.91
N GLY A 109 8.01 -7.04 -2.61
CA GLY A 109 6.75 -7.09 -3.38
C GLY A 109 5.71 -6.05 -2.97
N ILE A 110 5.88 -5.32 -1.87
CA ILE A 110 4.95 -4.25 -1.50
C ILE A 110 5.22 -2.97 -2.29
N SER A 111 4.18 -2.16 -2.47
CA SER A 111 4.26 -0.90 -3.22
C SER A 111 4.85 0.24 -2.39
N GLY A 112 4.70 0.20 -1.07
CA GLY A 112 5.30 1.20 -0.20
C GLY A 112 4.85 1.15 1.26
N VAL A 113 5.35 2.10 2.02
CA VAL A 113 5.01 2.31 3.44
C VAL A 113 4.49 3.72 3.62
N MET A 114 3.31 3.83 4.25
CA MET A 114 2.73 5.11 4.66
C MET A 114 3.32 5.49 6.02
N ALA A 115 4.14 6.53 6.05
CA ALA A 115 4.72 7.10 7.26
C ALA A 115 4.11 8.47 7.56
N GLY A 116 4.09 8.86 8.83
CA GLY A 116 3.52 10.13 9.28
C GLY A 116 2.02 10.07 9.52
N GLU A 117 1.32 11.18 9.29
CA GLU A 117 -0.15 11.25 9.44
C GLU A 117 -0.85 10.44 8.35
N GLY A 118 -1.49 9.35 8.79
CA GLY A 118 -2.08 8.36 7.90
C GLY A 118 -3.19 8.93 7.02
N GLU A 119 -4.04 9.78 7.56
CA GLU A 119 -5.20 10.36 6.87
C GLU A 119 -4.77 11.16 5.64
N GLU A 120 -3.81 12.06 5.82
CA GLU A 120 -3.32 12.90 4.72
C GLU A 120 -2.53 12.07 3.71
N THR A 121 -1.66 11.16 4.19
CA THR A 121 -0.85 10.30 3.33
C THR A 121 -1.72 9.39 2.48
N PHE A 122 -2.71 8.74 3.07
CA PHE A 122 -3.63 7.88 2.31
C PHE A 122 -4.46 8.69 1.31
N SER A 123 -4.97 9.86 1.69
CA SER A 123 -5.73 10.72 0.77
C SER A 123 -4.89 11.16 -0.43
N ARG A 124 -3.63 11.52 -0.22
CA ARG A 124 -2.70 11.87 -1.31
C ARG A 124 -2.40 10.68 -2.22
N LEU A 125 -2.21 9.49 -1.64
CA LEU A 125 -2.04 8.27 -2.41
C LEU A 125 -3.26 7.96 -3.28
N ALA A 126 -4.47 8.08 -2.72
CA ALA A 126 -5.70 7.88 -3.47
C ALA A 126 -5.79 8.84 -4.66
N GLY A 127 -5.53 10.13 -4.45
CA GLY A 127 -5.51 11.12 -5.51
C GLY A 127 -4.46 10.83 -6.59
N TRP A 128 -3.28 10.38 -6.19
CA TRP A 128 -2.21 10.01 -7.13
C TRP A 128 -2.60 8.80 -8.00
N TYR A 129 -3.17 7.75 -7.40
CA TYR A 129 -3.65 6.59 -8.16
C TYR A 129 -4.83 6.94 -9.09
N GLU A 130 -5.77 7.78 -8.64
CA GLU A 130 -6.90 8.23 -9.47
C GLU A 130 -6.45 9.09 -10.67
N ALA A 131 -5.34 9.81 -10.52
CA ALA A 131 -4.72 10.57 -11.60
C ALA A 131 -3.89 9.71 -12.58
N GLY A 132 -3.95 8.38 -12.46
CA GLY A 132 -3.19 7.44 -13.29
C GLY A 132 -1.77 7.20 -12.81
N GLY A 133 -1.45 7.52 -11.57
CA GLY A 133 -0.17 7.21 -10.94
C GLY A 133 0.07 5.70 -10.86
N GLY A 134 1.26 5.27 -11.21
CA GLY A 134 1.74 3.90 -11.17
C GLY A 134 3.20 3.87 -10.74
N GLU A 135 3.89 2.75 -10.96
CA GLU A 135 5.27 2.55 -10.51
C GLU A 135 6.28 3.59 -11.03
N GLU A 136 5.93 4.37 -12.06
CA GLU A 136 6.80 5.36 -12.70
C GLU A 136 6.57 6.83 -12.24
N GLY A 137 5.57 7.09 -11.41
CA GLY A 137 5.23 8.43 -10.93
C GLY A 137 5.95 8.80 -9.64
N ALA A 138 6.60 9.98 -9.61
CA ALA A 138 7.10 10.52 -8.36
C ALA A 138 5.93 11.00 -7.48
N LEU A 139 5.79 10.45 -6.27
CA LEU A 139 4.88 11.01 -5.28
C LEU A 139 5.30 12.43 -4.88
N PRO A 140 4.35 13.32 -4.66
CA PRO A 140 4.64 14.57 -3.98
C PRO A 140 5.14 14.28 -2.56
N HIS A 141 6.30 14.88 -2.25
CA HIS A 141 7.07 14.70 -1.03
C HIS A 141 6.24 14.78 0.26
N SER A 142 6.50 13.87 1.12
CA SER A 142 6.38 13.72 2.57
C SER A 142 5.49 12.54 2.99
N GLY A 143 6.08 11.63 3.75
CA GLY A 143 5.39 10.59 4.51
C GLY A 143 5.18 9.24 3.83
N ALA A 144 5.58 9.02 2.58
CA ALA A 144 5.54 7.69 1.97
C ALA A 144 6.95 7.20 1.56
N GLY A 145 7.32 6.02 2.01
CA GLY A 145 8.51 5.31 1.54
C GLY A 145 8.16 4.38 0.38
N PHE A 146 8.88 4.51 -0.74
CA PHE A 146 8.76 3.61 -1.89
C PHE A 146 9.95 2.69 -2.00
N PRO A 147 9.78 1.49 -2.59
CA PRO A 147 10.91 0.73 -3.08
C PRO A 147 11.67 1.60 -4.08
N ARG A 148 12.98 1.74 -3.91
CA ARG A 148 13.81 2.35 -4.95
C ARG A 148 13.77 1.43 -6.16
N GLY A 149 13.00 1.80 -7.18
CA GLY A 149 13.00 1.11 -8.45
C GLY A 149 14.44 0.98 -8.97
N LYS A 150 14.80 -0.17 -9.51
CA LYS A 150 16.04 -0.32 -10.29
C LYS A 150 15.98 0.77 -11.36
N ARG A 151 16.89 1.74 -11.29
CA ARG A 151 17.12 2.68 -12.39
C ARG A 151 17.41 1.82 -13.60
N GLY A 152 16.46 1.74 -14.51
CA GLY A 152 16.71 1.21 -15.83
C GLY A 152 17.82 2.06 -16.45
N ASN A 153 18.98 1.43 -16.70
CA ASN A 153 20.03 2.01 -17.50
C ASN A 153 19.42 2.32 -18.88
N ARG A 154 18.96 3.53 -19.09
CA ARG A 154 18.79 4.05 -20.45
C ARG A 154 20.18 4.31 -20.99
N GLU A 155 20.73 3.31 -21.65
CA GLU A 155 21.83 3.55 -22.58
C GLU A 155 21.34 4.57 -23.62
N HIS A 156 21.92 5.75 -23.57
CA HIS A 156 21.86 6.70 -24.68
C HIS A 156 22.44 6.03 -25.92
N ARG A 157 21.55 5.51 -26.79
CA ARG A 157 21.95 5.25 -28.17
C ARG A 157 22.21 6.58 -28.81
N ALA A 158 23.48 6.93 -28.89
CA ALA A 158 23.96 8.00 -29.74
C ALA A 158 23.54 7.72 -31.21
N SER A 159 22.81 8.63 -31.79
CA SER A 159 22.53 8.63 -33.23
C SER A 159 23.84 8.80 -33.99
N PRO A 160 24.10 8.04 -35.05
CA PRO A 160 25.26 8.24 -35.90
C PRO A 160 25.12 9.58 -36.63
N ALA A 161 26.14 10.42 -36.46
CA ALA A 161 26.28 11.65 -37.22
C ALA A 161 26.38 11.31 -38.71
N HIS A 162 25.51 11.91 -39.53
CA HIS A 162 25.70 11.98 -40.99
C HIS A 162 26.85 12.93 -41.27
N GLY A 163 27.95 12.41 -41.74
CA GLY A 163 29.02 13.19 -42.33
C GLY A 163 28.65 13.69 -43.72
N PRO A 164 29.15 14.87 -44.13
CA PRO A 164 28.92 15.40 -45.46
C PRO A 164 29.82 14.72 -46.49
N GLY A 165 29.19 14.33 -47.58
CA GLY A 165 29.84 13.91 -48.78
C GLY A 165 29.27 14.68 -49.96
#